data_35e88e8ed9c7103db08c6667a510e083
#
_entry.id   35e88e8ed9c7103db08c6667a510e083
#
_cell.length_a   1.000
_cell.length_b   1.000
_cell.length_c   1.000
_cell.angle_alpha   90.00
_cell.angle_beta   90.00
_cell.angle_gamma   90.00
#
_symmetry.space_group_name_H-M   'P 1'
#
loop_
_entity.id
_entity.type
_entity.pdbx_description
1 polymer ?
#
loop_
_entity_poly.entity_id
_entity_poly.type
_entity_poly.pdbx_seq_one_letter_code
_entity_poly.pdbx_strand_id
1 'polypeptide(L)'
;GCAENIKNQIKYVKAQPKTEGPKQVLVIGCSMGYGLASRIAAAYSCGADTLGIIFDKPAKGKRTATAGWYNTAAFEEIATADGLYAKTLNGDAYSAEMKEQTIETIKKDLGQVDMVIYSIAAPRRTAPDGVTYKSVLKTTGESYTNRTIDLRNNQLMEATIEPATDEEIQNTIKVMGGEDWILWIKALKEAGVLADGAKTVAYSYIGPELTYPIYKEGSIGQAKKDLYASADKIQAEIDGVEAYVSVNKAVVTQSS
;
A
#
# COMPACT_ATOMS: atom_id res chain seq x y z
N GLY A 1 22.80 1.93 4.59
CA GLY A 1 21.49 2.24 5.14
C GLY A 1 20.40 2.40 4.08
N CYS A 2 19.29 3.08 4.42
CA CYS A 2 18.12 3.20 3.53
C CYS A 2 18.47 3.72 2.13
N ALA A 3 19.20 4.82 2.03
CA ALA A 3 19.59 5.39 0.73
C ALA A 3 20.40 4.42 -0.15
N GLU A 4 21.31 3.66 0.45
CA GLU A 4 22.09 2.66 -0.29
C GLU A 4 21.20 1.50 -0.78
N ASN A 5 20.24 1.08 0.04
CA ASN A 5 19.27 0.07 -0.36
C ASN A 5 18.43 0.55 -1.57
N ILE A 6 17.99 1.81 -1.56
CA ILE A 6 17.27 2.40 -2.71
C ILE A 6 18.15 2.44 -3.97
N LYS A 7 19.41 2.86 -3.85
CA LYS A 7 20.37 2.84 -4.98
C LYS A 7 20.49 1.44 -5.58
N ASN A 8 20.60 0.42 -4.72
CA ASN A 8 20.73 -0.97 -5.16
C ASN A 8 19.46 -1.47 -5.86
N GLN A 9 18.27 -1.15 -5.35
CA GLN A 9 17.01 -1.48 -6.00
C GLN A 9 16.89 -0.79 -7.38
N ILE A 10 17.18 0.49 -7.45
CA ILE A 10 17.18 1.25 -8.71
C ILE A 10 18.18 0.65 -9.70
N LYS A 11 19.40 0.35 -9.25
CA LYS A 11 20.43 -0.27 -10.09
C LYS A 11 19.96 -1.63 -10.64
N TYR A 12 19.30 -2.43 -9.80
CA TYR A 12 18.74 -3.71 -10.21
C TYR A 12 17.70 -3.53 -11.32
N VAL A 13 16.73 -2.61 -11.12
CA VAL A 13 15.67 -2.37 -12.11
C VAL A 13 16.24 -1.78 -13.41
N LYS A 14 17.21 -0.87 -13.33
CA LYS A 14 17.88 -0.31 -14.51
C LYS A 14 18.61 -1.37 -15.35
N ALA A 15 19.07 -2.44 -14.73
CA ALA A 15 19.74 -3.57 -15.42
C ALA A 15 18.77 -4.55 -16.10
N GLN A 16 17.46 -4.44 -15.83
CA GLN A 16 16.43 -5.27 -16.46
C GLN A 16 15.98 -4.65 -17.79
N PRO A 17 15.41 -5.46 -18.70
CA PRO A 17 14.80 -4.93 -19.91
C PRO A 17 13.72 -3.89 -19.59
N LYS A 18 13.65 -2.84 -20.41
CA LYS A 18 12.54 -1.88 -20.34
C LYS A 18 11.24 -2.57 -20.77
N THR A 19 10.16 -2.18 -20.14
CA THR A 19 8.82 -2.69 -20.43
C THR A 19 7.89 -1.54 -20.81
N GLU A 20 7.00 -1.81 -21.75
CA GLU A 20 5.85 -0.93 -21.93
C GLU A 20 4.94 -1.04 -20.71
N GLY A 21 4.37 0.09 -20.28
CA GLY A 21 3.54 0.13 -19.09
C GLY A 21 2.96 1.53 -18.86
N PRO A 22 2.47 1.79 -17.65
CA PRO A 22 1.86 3.07 -17.31
C PRO A 22 2.87 4.20 -17.45
N LYS A 23 2.35 5.40 -17.72
CA LYS A 23 3.15 6.61 -17.90
C LYS A 23 3.06 7.56 -16.71
N GLN A 24 1.96 7.56 -16.00
CA GLN A 24 1.69 8.45 -14.86
C GLN A 24 1.04 7.64 -13.74
N VAL A 25 1.79 7.37 -12.69
CA VAL A 25 1.42 6.41 -11.65
C VAL A 25 1.26 7.08 -10.30
N LEU A 26 0.09 6.89 -9.68
CA LEU A 26 -0.13 7.20 -8.28
C LEU A 26 0.10 5.93 -7.44
N VAL A 27 1.01 6.00 -6.46
CA VAL A 27 1.25 4.89 -5.53
C VAL A 27 0.89 5.31 -4.11
N ILE A 28 -0.17 4.73 -3.58
CA ILE A 28 -0.68 5.00 -2.24
C ILE A 28 -0.07 3.98 -1.27
N GLY A 29 0.78 4.44 -0.35
CA GLY A 29 1.54 3.57 0.55
C GLY A 29 2.86 3.09 -0.07
N CYS A 30 3.78 4.02 -0.39
CA CYS A 30 4.99 3.71 -1.15
C CYS A 30 6.32 3.97 -0.42
N SER A 31 6.30 4.05 0.89
CA SER A 31 7.54 4.33 1.64
C SER A 31 8.43 3.09 1.84
N MET A 32 7.83 1.90 1.80
CA MET A 32 8.50 0.61 2.05
C MET A 32 7.81 -0.51 1.27
N GLY A 33 8.40 -1.71 1.31
CA GLY A 33 7.79 -2.94 0.82
C GLY A 33 7.37 -2.93 -0.64
N TYR A 34 6.24 -3.55 -0.93
CA TYR A 34 5.74 -3.71 -2.30
C TYR A 34 5.37 -2.40 -2.99
N GLY A 35 4.82 -1.43 -2.24
CA GLY A 35 4.48 -0.12 -2.78
C GLY A 35 5.72 0.63 -3.27
N LEU A 36 6.80 0.63 -2.48
CA LEU A 36 8.08 1.21 -2.87
C LEU A 36 8.69 0.49 -4.08
N ALA A 37 8.72 -0.84 -4.06
CA ALA A 37 9.25 -1.64 -5.17
C ALA A 37 8.48 -1.36 -6.48
N SER A 38 7.17 -1.25 -6.40
CA SER A 38 6.31 -0.92 -7.55
C SER A 38 6.57 0.49 -8.07
N ARG A 39 6.78 1.46 -7.18
CA ARG A 39 7.14 2.83 -7.58
C ARG A 39 8.48 2.86 -8.32
N ILE A 40 9.48 2.18 -7.79
CA ILE A 40 10.79 2.06 -8.43
C ILE A 40 10.67 1.37 -9.80
N ALA A 41 9.90 0.28 -9.89
CA ALA A 41 9.70 -0.45 -11.14
C ALA A 41 8.96 0.41 -12.18
N ALA A 42 7.89 1.11 -11.80
CA ALA A 42 7.17 2.02 -12.70
C ALA A 42 8.09 3.12 -13.24
N ALA A 43 8.86 3.77 -12.38
CA ALA A 43 9.77 4.84 -12.77
C ALA A 43 10.90 4.34 -13.69
N TYR A 44 11.55 3.25 -13.34
CA TYR A 44 12.78 2.84 -14.01
C TYR A 44 12.62 1.74 -15.07
N SER A 45 11.56 0.94 -15.03
CA SER A 45 11.25 -0.04 -16.07
C SER A 45 10.36 0.55 -17.16
N CYS A 46 9.33 1.31 -16.78
CA CYS A 46 8.36 1.90 -17.72
C CYS A 46 8.67 3.36 -18.08
N GLY A 47 9.59 4.02 -17.36
CA GLY A 47 9.86 5.45 -17.53
C GLY A 47 8.69 6.34 -17.09
N ALA A 48 7.93 5.88 -16.08
CA ALA A 48 6.74 6.57 -15.62
C ALA A 48 7.07 7.75 -14.69
N ASP A 49 6.26 8.81 -14.79
CA ASP A 49 6.15 9.83 -13.76
C ASP A 49 5.41 9.25 -12.56
N THR A 50 5.91 9.47 -11.34
CA THR A 50 5.32 8.87 -10.14
C THR A 50 4.98 9.90 -9.08
N LEU A 51 3.73 9.85 -8.60
CA LEU A 51 3.29 10.54 -7.39
C LEU A 51 3.10 9.50 -6.29
N GLY A 52 3.74 9.68 -5.15
CA GLY A 52 3.65 8.75 -4.02
C GLY A 52 2.94 9.37 -2.83
N ILE A 53 2.19 8.55 -2.09
CA ILE A 53 1.60 8.92 -0.80
C ILE A 53 2.26 8.07 0.27
N ILE A 54 2.75 8.71 1.33
CA ILE A 54 3.36 8.06 2.50
C ILE A 54 2.78 8.62 3.79
N PHE A 55 2.99 7.92 4.88
CA PHE A 55 2.65 8.42 6.22
C PHE A 55 3.80 8.14 7.19
N ASP A 56 4.87 8.92 7.05
CA ASP A 56 6.13 8.73 7.73
C ASP A 56 6.49 9.93 8.61
N LYS A 57 7.26 9.67 9.67
CA LYS A 57 7.66 10.68 10.62
C LYS A 57 9.04 11.23 10.29
N PRO A 58 9.20 12.54 10.12
CA PRO A 58 10.51 13.17 9.98
C PRO A 58 11.34 13.06 11.27
N ALA A 59 12.63 13.34 11.17
CA ALA A 59 13.49 13.44 12.33
C ALA A 59 13.02 14.57 13.27
N LYS A 60 13.10 14.33 14.56
CA LYS A 60 12.73 15.33 15.59
C LYS A 60 13.62 15.20 16.81
N GLY A 61 14.40 16.24 17.11
CA GLY A 61 15.36 16.25 18.22
C GLY A 61 16.41 15.14 18.03
N LYS A 62 16.52 14.22 19.01
CA LYS A 62 17.43 13.06 18.95
C LYS A 62 16.85 11.85 18.19
N ARG A 63 15.57 11.87 17.82
CA ARG A 63 14.94 10.79 17.10
C ARG A 63 15.21 10.93 15.60
N THR A 64 15.75 9.88 14.98
CA THR A 64 15.88 9.78 13.53
C THR A 64 14.49 9.73 12.86
N ALA A 65 14.41 10.04 11.57
CA ALA A 65 13.22 9.78 10.78
C ALA A 65 12.94 8.27 10.69
N THR A 66 11.75 7.92 10.25
CA THR A 66 11.41 6.53 9.92
C THR A 66 12.18 6.06 8.68
N ALA A 67 12.35 4.75 8.53
CA ALA A 67 13.01 4.17 7.36
C ALA A 67 12.33 4.60 6.05
N GLY A 68 10.99 4.63 6.03
CA GLY A 68 10.21 5.07 4.88
C GLY A 68 10.47 6.51 4.47
N TRP A 69 10.70 7.40 5.43
CA TRP A 69 11.11 8.78 5.14
C TRP A 69 12.44 8.83 4.38
N TYR A 70 13.46 8.11 4.86
CA TYR A 70 14.77 8.08 4.19
C TYR A 70 14.73 7.39 2.84
N ASN A 71 13.94 6.32 2.70
CA ASN A 71 13.74 5.65 1.42
C ASN A 71 13.16 6.61 0.38
N THR A 72 12.11 7.34 0.78
CA THR A 72 11.39 8.27 -0.09
C THR A 72 12.29 9.43 -0.52
N ALA A 73 13.00 10.04 0.43
CA ALA A 73 13.94 11.13 0.12
C ALA A 73 15.02 10.67 -0.87
N ALA A 74 15.61 9.49 -0.65
CA ALA A 74 16.61 8.94 -1.55
C ALA A 74 16.05 8.62 -2.94
N PHE A 75 14.83 8.08 -3.01
CA PHE A 75 14.19 7.79 -4.28
C PHE A 75 13.91 9.07 -5.08
N GLU A 76 13.33 10.09 -4.45
CA GLU A 76 13.04 11.37 -5.12
C GLU A 76 14.32 12.05 -5.61
N GLU A 77 15.37 12.10 -4.79
CA GLU A 77 16.65 12.69 -5.16
C GLU A 77 17.23 12.01 -6.41
N ILE A 78 17.29 10.68 -6.40
CA ILE A 78 17.87 9.92 -7.52
C ILE A 78 17.00 10.00 -8.75
N ALA A 79 15.69 9.83 -8.63
CA ALA A 79 14.77 9.86 -9.76
C ALA A 79 14.75 11.25 -10.43
N THR A 80 14.75 12.32 -9.64
CA THR A 80 14.81 13.69 -10.15
C THR A 80 16.15 13.95 -10.86
N ALA A 81 17.26 13.50 -10.30
CA ALA A 81 18.58 13.62 -10.94
C ALA A 81 18.66 12.84 -12.27
N ASP A 82 17.93 11.73 -12.37
CA ASP A 82 17.79 10.95 -13.61
C ASP A 82 16.76 11.54 -14.61
N GLY A 83 16.16 12.69 -14.30
CA GLY A 83 15.20 13.39 -15.18
C GLY A 83 13.78 12.85 -15.13
N LEU A 84 13.43 12.03 -14.12
CA LEU A 84 12.09 11.51 -13.91
C LEU A 84 11.30 12.43 -12.95
N TYR A 85 9.99 12.59 -13.19
CA TYR A 85 9.12 13.18 -12.19
C TYR A 85 8.91 12.20 -11.04
N ALA A 86 9.26 12.61 -9.84
CA ALA A 86 9.03 11.86 -8.63
C ALA A 86 8.71 12.82 -7.49
N LYS A 87 7.46 12.84 -7.06
CA LYS A 87 6.98 13.68 -5.96
C LYS A 87 6.25 12.83 -4.93
N THR A 88 6.36 13.21 -3.67
CA THR A 88 5.69 12.52 -2.58
C THR A 88 4.91 13.49 -1.72
N LEU A 89 3.71 13.10 -1.32
CA LEU A 89 2.91 13.74 -0.30
C LEU A 89 2.96 12.88 0.97
N ASN A 90 3.13 13.53 2.11
CA ASN A 90 3.20 12.85 3.40
C ASN A 90 2.01 13.21 4.27
N GLY A 91 1.12 12.28 4.50
CA GLY A 91 -0.07 12.45 5.31
C GLY A 91 -0.94 11.20 5.35
N ASP A 92 -2.03 11.29 6.10
CA ASP A 92 -2.97 10.18 6.25
C ASP A 92 -3.76 9.95 4.95
N ALA A 93 -3.44 8.86 4.25
CA ALA A 93 -4.10 8.49 3.00
C ALA A 93 -5.61 8.24 3.15
N TYR A 94 -6.08 7.94 4.35
CA TYR A 94 -7.51 7.76 4.61
C TYR A 94 -8.28 9.09 4.68
N SER A 95 -7.59 10.21 4.89
CA SER A 95 -8.23 11.51 5.04
C SER A 95 -8.74 12.08 3.71
N ALA A 96 -9.82 12.87 3.78
CA ALA A 96 -10.32 13.65 2.65
C ALA A 96 -9.29 14.68 2.20
N GLU A 97 -8.62 15.33 3.15
CA GLU A 97 -7.57 16.33 2.88
C GLU A 97 -6.44 15.76 2.00
N MET A 98 -5.96 14.55 2.30
CA MET A 98 -4.91 13.91 1.49
C MET A 98 -5.40 13.58 0.08
N LYS A 99 -6.65 13.15 -0.08
CA LYS A 99 -7.26 12.91 -1.40
C LYS A 99 -7.35 14.21 -2.22
N GLU A 100 -7.82 15.29 -1.60
CA GLU A 100 -7.90 16.61 -2.23
C GLU A 100 -6.52 17.13 -2.65
N GLN A 101 -5.55 17.09 -1.74
CA GLN A 101 -4.17 17.51 -2.03
C GLN A 101 -3.53 16.69 -3.16
N THR A 102 -3.82 15.40 -3.20
CA THR A 102 -3.35 14.51 -4.27
C THR A 102 -3.96 14.90 -5.62
N ILE A 103 -5.27 15.13 -5.65
CA ILE A 103 -6.00 15.56 -6.85
C ILE A 103 -5.45 16.89 -7.38
N GLU A 104 -5.25 17.88 -6.51
CA GLU A 104 -4.67 19.18 -6.88
C GLU A 104 -3.25 19.01 -7.46
N THR A 105 -2.45 18.15 -6.83
CA THR A 105 -1.08 17.85 -7.32
C THR A 105 -1.12 17.20 -8.70
N ILE A 106 -2.00 16.22 -8.92
CA ILE A 106 -2.15 15.57 -10.24
C ILE A 106 -2.59 16.60 -11.29
N LYS A 107 -3.60 17.43 -11.00
CA LYS A 107 -4.06 18.47 -11.93
C LYS A 107 -2.95 19.43 -12.34
N LYS A 108 -2.14 19.83 -11.36
CA LYS A 108 -1.06 20.80 -11.58
C LYS A 108 0.12 20.21 -12.33
N ASP A 109 0.56 19.01 -11.97
CA ASP A 109 1.86 18.49 -12.38
C ASP A 109 1.74 17.43 -13.49
N LEU A 110 0.66 16.64 -13.54
CA LEU A 110 0.52 15.46 -14.42
C LEU A 110 -0.70 15.53 -15.35
N GLY A 111 -1.71 16.31 -14.99
CA GLY A 111 -3.00 16.33 -15.67
C GLY A 111 -3.90 15.17 -15.28
N GLN A 112 -3.43 13.95 -15.43
CA GLN A 112 -4.14 12.73 -15.06
C GLN A 112 -3.14 11.62 -14.70
N VAL A 113 -3.65 10.52 -14.13
CA VAL A 113 -2.90 9.27 -13.92
C VAL A 113 -3.57 8.12 -14.65
N ASP A 114 -2.77 7.20 -15.18
CA ASP A 114 -3.22 6.02 -15.92
C ASP A 114 -3.08 4.73 -15.10
N MET A 115 -2.43 4.81 -13.93
CA MET A 115 -2.36 3.69 -12.97
C MET A 115 -2.41 4.18 -11.53
N VAL A 116 -3.18 3.47 -10.71
CA VAL A 116 -3.25 3.69 -9.25
C VAL A 116 -2.92 2.39 -8.52
N ILE A 117 -1.86 2.41 -7.73
CA ILE A 117 -1.47 1.28 -6.87
C ILE A 117 -1.87 1.58 -5.44
N TYR A 118 -2.71 0.72 -4.86
CA TYR A 118 -3.17 0.82 -3.48
C TYR A 118 -2.44 -0.22 -2.60
N SER A 119 -1.50 0.24 -1.81
CA SER A 119 -0.60 -0.59 -1.00
C SER A 119 -0.59 -0.12 0.46
N ILE A 120 -1.76 -0.14 1.09
CA ILE A 120 -1.89 0.23 2.51
C ILE A 120 -2.20 -0.99 3.35
N ALA A 121 -1.45 -1.15 4.43
CA ALA A 121 -1.77 -2.01 5.56
C ALA A 121 -1.53 -1.19 6.83
N ALA A 122 -2.56 -0.97 7.62
CA ALA A 122 -2.50 -0.10 8.79
C ALA A 122 -3.16 -0.75 10.00
N PRO A 123 -2.70 -0.42 11.22
CA PRO A 123 -3.34 -0.91 12.44
C PRO A 123 -4.65 -0.19 12.77
N ARG A 124 -4.90 0.96 12.14
CA ARG A 124 -6.10 1.78 12.38
C ARG A 124 -6.41 2.68 11.20
N ARG A 125 -7.67 3.06 11.08
CA ARG A 125 -8.20 4.03 10.11
C ARG A 125 -9.27 4.88 10.77
N THR A 126 -9.21 6.19 10.56
CA THR A 126 -10.37 7.07 10.78
C THR A 126 -11.14 7.16 9.47
N ALA A 127 -12.36 6.64 9.46
CA ALA A 127 -13.22 6.60 8.28
C ALA A 127 -14.00 7.92 8.11
N PRO A 128 -14.68 8.13 6.96
CA PRO A 128 -15.44 9.35 6.70
C PRO A 128 -16.56 9.64 7.71
N ASP A 129 -17.04 8.63 8.43
CA ASP A 129 -18.00 8.76 9.52
C ASP A 129 -17.41 9.38 10.80
N GLY A 130 -16.09 9.64 10.82
CA GLY A 130 -15.36 10.16 11.97
C GLY A 130 -14.97 9.10 12.99
N VAL A 131 -15.33 7.84 12.78
CA VAL A 131 -15.00 6.72 13.68
C VAL A 131 -13.60 6.20 13.37
N THR A 132 -12.82 5.97 14.42
CA THR A 132 -11.51 5.31 14.29
C THR A 132 -11.62 3.81 14.57
N TYR A 133 -11.51 3.03 13.51
CA TYR A 133 -11.49 1.57 13.55
C TYR A 133 -10.07 1.04 13.75
N LYS A 134 -9.96 -0.12 14.41
CA LYS A 134 -8.68 -0.80 14.64
C LYS A 134 -8.71 -2.19 14.02
N SER A 135 -7.68 -2.54 13.29
CA SER A 135 -7.50 -3.90 12.76
C SER A 135 -6.81 -4.80 13.76
N VAL A 136 -7.12 -6.08 13.71
CA VAL A 136 -6.47 -7.13 14.50
C VAL A 136 -5.97 -8.26 13.59
N LEU A 137 -4.92 -8.94 14.03
CA LEU A 137 -4.43 -10.15 13.40
C LEU A 137 -4.79 -11.33 14.32
N LYS A 138 -5.96 -11.89 14.12
CA LYS A 138 -6.53 -12.97 14.92
C LYS A 138 -7.18 -14.03 14.04
N THR A 139 -7.39 -15.21 14.60
CA THR A 139 -8.18 -16.27 13.96
C THR A 139 -9.67 -15.91 13.91
N THR A 140 -10.45 -16.68 13.15
CA THR A 140 -11.92 -16.65 13.18
C THR A 140 -12.39 -18.06 13.56
N GLY A 141 -13.04 -18.21 14.71
CA GLY A 141 -13.53 -19.49 15.21
C GLY A 141 -12.71 -20.01 16.38
N GLU A 142 -11.71 -20.85 16.15
CA GLU A 142 -10.91 -21.45 17.22
C GLU A 142 -9.55 -20.75 17.38
N SER A 143 -8.95 -20.88 18.57
CA SER A 143 -7.58 -20.42 18.80
C SER A 143 -6.58 -21.24 17.98
N TYR A 144 -5.49 -20.62 17.60
CA TYR A 144 -4.41 -21.26 16.84
C TYR A 144 -3.10 -21.16 17.60
N THR A 145 -2.49 -22.31 17.86
CA THR A 145 -1.21 -22.40 18.55
C THR A 145 -0.14 -22.97 17.61
N ASN A 146 0.99 -22.32 17.52
CA ASN A 146 2.12 -22.82 16.75
C ASN A 146 3.46 -22.29 17.30
N ARG A 147 4.54 -22.92 16.86
CA ARG A 147 5.89 -22.44 17.15
C ARG A 147 6.21 -21.20 16.32
N THR A 148 6.86 -20.25 16.96
CA THR A 148 7.40 -19.07 16.32
C THR A 148 8.81 -18.80 16.85
N ILE A 149 9.53 -17.89 16.21
CA ILE A 149 10.85 -17.44 16.65
C ILE A 149 10.76 -16.01 17.18
N ASP A 150 11.29 -15.76 18.36
CA ASP A 150 11.51 -14.39 18.85
C ASP A 150 12.77 -13.85 18.18
N LEU A 151 12.60 -12.93 17.23
CA LEU A 151 13.71 -12.34 16.47
C LEU A 151 14.65 -11.49 17.30
N ARG A 152 14.29 -11.13 18.55
CA ARG A 152 15.14 -10.36 19.45
C ARG A 152 16.26 -11.20 20.06
N ASN A 153 16.01 -12.48 20.27
CA ASN A 153 16.93 -13.38 20.92
C ASN A 153 17.16 -14.70 20.16
N ASN A 154 16.51 -14.89 19.00
CA ASN A 154 16.54 -16.10 18.17
C ASN A 154 16.09 -17.36 18.90
N GLN A 155 15.20 -17.25 19.88
CA GLN A 155 14.67 -18.39 20.60
C GLN A 155 13.32 -18.84 20.05
N LEU A 156 13.14 -20.15 19.97
CA LEU A 156 11.85 -20.74 19.67
C LEU A 156 10.90 -20.57 20.86
N MET A 157 9.70 -20.14 20.56
CA MET A 157 8.61 -20.04 21.54
C MET A 157 7.32 -20.58 20.95
N GLU A 158 6.37 -20.91 21.80
CA GLU A 158 5.01 -21.22 21.40
C GLU A 158 4.16 -19.95 21.51
N ALA A 159 3.39 -19.67 20.47
CA ALA A 159 2.45 -18.56 20.45
C ALA A 159 1.04 -19.07 20.18
N THR A 160 0.10 -18.65 21.01
CA THR A 160 -1.33 -18.89 20.83
C THR A 160 -2.01 -17.60 20.44
N ILE A 161 -2.80 -17.66 19.38
CA ILE A 161 -3.59 -16.54 18.87
C ILE A 161 -5.04 -16.87 19.08
N GLU A 162 -5.71 -16.04 19.87
CA GLU A 162 -7.11 -16.17 20.20
C GLU A 162 -8.02 -15.69 19.06
N PRO A 163 -9.25 -16.19 18.95
CA PRO A 163 -10.18 -15.75 17.93
C PRO A 163 -10.60 -14.29 18.12
N ALA A 164 -10.86 -13.64 16.99
CA ALA A 164 -11.44 -12.31 16.97
C ALA A 164 -12.92 -12.37 17.32
N THR A 165 -13.41 -11.32 17.98
CA THR A 165 -14.85 -11.07 18.08
C THR A 165 -15.42 -10.63 16.74
N ASP A 166 -16.74 -10.72 16.56
CA ASP A 166 -17.41 -10.20 15.36
C ASP A 166 -17.15 -8.71 15.15
N GLU A 167 -17.11 -7.93 16.21
CA GLU A 167 -16.77 -6.52 16.18
C GLU A 167 -15.32 -6.29 15.69
N GLU A 168 -14.36 -7.05 16.19
CA GLU A 168 -12.96 -6.97 15.75
C GLU A 168 -12.81 -7.36 14.26
N ILE A 169 -13.59 -8.34 13.78
CA ILE A 169 -13.62 -8.71 12.37
C ILE A 169 -14.16 -7.55 11.53
N GLN A 170 -15.31 -6.97 11.90
CA GLN A 170 -15.90 -5.84 11.18
C GLN A 170 -14.97 -4.61 11.18
N ASN A 171 -14.35 -4.31 12.32
CA ASN A 171 -13.38 -3.23 12.42
C ASN A 171 -12.15 -3.48 11.53
N THR A 172 -11.68 -4.72 11.44
CA THR A 172 -10.57 -5.10 10.55
C THR A 172 -10.94 -4.93 9.08
N ILE A 173 -12.17 -5.27 8.68
CA ILE A 173 -12.70 -5.02 7.34
C ILE A 173 -12.74 -3.52 7.05
N LYS A 174 -13.19 -2.69 7.99
CA LYS A 174 -13.21 -1.22 7.86
C LYS A 174 -11.82 -0.62 7.64
N VAL A 175 -10.78 -1.19 8.26
CA VAL A 175 -9.40 -0.69 8.12
C VAL A 175 -8.72 -1.23 6.86
N MET A 176 -8.83 -2.53 6.58
CA MET A 176 -8.00 -3.26 5.63
C MET A 176 -8.77 -3.87 4.45
N GLY A 177 -10.08 -3.66 4.39
CA GLY A 177 -10.91 -3.99 3.23
C GLY A 177 -10.75 -2.97 2.11
N GLY A 178 -11.68 -2.97 1.17
CA GLY A 178 -11.59 -2.17 -0.04
C GLY A 178 -12.36 -0.84 -0.03
N GLU A 179 -13.03 -0.49 1.07
CA GLU A 179 -13.84 0.73 1.13
C GLU A 179 -13.02 1.99 0.78
N ASP A 180 -11.85 2.17 1.39
CA ASP A 180 -11.03 3.35 1.11
C ASP A 180 -10.42 3.32 -0.31
N TRP A 181 -10.09 2.16 -0.83
CA TRP A 181 -9.67 2.02 -2.22
C TRP A 181 -10.75 2.49 -3.20
N ILE A 182 -12.01 2.08 -2.99
CA ILE A 182 -13.15 2.58 -3.78
C ILE A 182 -13.27 4.10 -3.67
N LEU A 183 -13.14 4.66 -2.46
CA LEU A 183 -13.21 6.12 -2.23
C LEU A 183 -12.12 6.87 -2.99
N TRP A 184 -10.89 6.33 -3.03
CA TRP A 184 -9.80 6.90 -3.84
C TRP A 184 -10.15 6.93 -5.32
N ILE A 185 -10.58 5.81 -5.88
CA ILE A 185 -10.87 5.72 -7.31
C ILE A 185 -12.05 6.61 -7.69
N LYS A 186 -13.12 6.64 -6.87
CA LYS A 186 -14.26 7.56 -7.07
C LYS A 186 -13.80 9.02 -7.07
N ALA A 187 -13.03 9.43 -6.07
CA ALA A 187 -12.55 10.80 -5.97
C ALA A 187 -11.69 11.22 -7.18
N LEU A 188 -10.78 10.36 -7.63
CA LEU A 188 -9.94 10.63 -8.79
C LEU A 188 -10.76 10.72 -10.09
N LYS A 189 -11.76 9.84 -10.25
CA LYS A 189 -12.65 9.84 -11.42
C LYS A 189 -13.53 11.08 -11.46
N GLU A 190 -14.18 11.41 -10.35
CA GLU A 190 -15.04 12.60 -10.21
C GLU A 190 -14.27 13.90 -10.44
N ALA A 191 -13.02 13.95 -10.03
CA ALA A 191 -12.14 15.11 -10.27
C ALA A 191 -11.61 15.21 -11.70
N GLY A 192 -11.84 14.20 -12.56
CA GLY A 192 -11.35 14.18 -13.94
C GLY A 192 -9.85 13.96 -14.07
N VAL A 193 -9.19 13.38 -13.05
CA VAL A 193 -7.74 13.13 -13.04
C VAL A 193 -7.36 11.66 -13.24
N LEU A 194 -8.33 10.81 -13.52
CA LEU A 194 -8.12 9.40 -13.84
C LEU A 194 -8.31 9.21 -15.36
N ALA A 195 -7.28 8.71 -16.03
CA ALA A 195 -7.32 8.48 -17.46
C ALA A 195 -8.41 7.46 -17.83
N ASP A 196 -8.97 7.60 -19.01
CA ASP A 196 -9.85 6.55 -19.54
C ASP A 196 -9.05 5.28 -19.85
N GLY A 197 -9.57 4.12 -19.43
CA GLY A 197 -8.82 2.87 -19.47
C GLY A 197 -7.74 2.72 -18.39
N ALA A 198 -7.74 3.59 -17.39
CA ALA A 198 -6.80 3.49 -16.27
C ALA A 198 -6.94 2.17 -15.53
N LYS A 199 -5.81 1.68 -15.02
CA LYS A 199 -5.76 0.46 -14.20
C LYS A 199 -5.53 0.80 -12.74
N THR A 200 -6.18 0.05 -11.86
CA THR A 200 -5.88 0.12 -10.43
C THR A 200 -5.64 -1.27 -9.86
N VAL A 201 -4.67 -1.37 -8.98
CA VAL A 201 -4.34 -2.62 -8.30
C VAL A 201 -4.22 -2.40 -6.81
N ALA A 202 -4.89 -3.25 -6.02
CA ALA A 202 -4.70 -3.31 -4.58
C ALA A 202 -3.89 -4.55 -4.20
N TYR A 203 -3.04 -4.43 -3.20
CA TYR A 203 -2.18 -5.53 -2.76
C TYR A 203 -2.82 -6.33 -1.63
N SER A 204 -2.76 -7.63 -1.79
CA SER A 204 -3.29 -8.63 -0.86
C SER A 204 -2.21 -9.61 -0.44
N TYR A 205 -2.48 -10.32 0.65
CA TYR A 205 -1.65 -11.37 1.19
C TYR A 205 -2.52 -12.43 1.87
N ILE A 206 -2.27 -13.69 1.59
CA ILE A 206 -3.02 -14.82 2.20
C ILE A 206 -2.14 -15.74 3.05
N GLY A 207 -0.83 -15.62 2.93
CA GLY A 207 0.13 -16.46 3.64
C GLY A 207 0.31 -17.85 3.03
N PRO A 208 1.33 -18.60 3.52
CA PRO A 208 1.46 -20.03 3.27
C PRO A 208 0.42 -20.80 4.08
N GLU A 209 0.18 -22.05 3.71
CA GLU A 209 -0.83 -22.92 4.33
C GLU A 209 -0.67 -23.00 5.87
N LEU A 210 0.55 -23.07 6.34
CA LEU A 210 0.87 -23.04 7.78
C LEU A 210 0.25 -21.86 8.52
N THR A 211 0.06 -20.72 7.87
CA THR A 211 -0.45 -19.50 8.48
C THR A 211 -1.89 -19.17 8.06
N TYR A 212 -2.56 -20.03 7.31
CA TYR A 212 -3.96 -19.80 6.89
C TYR A 212 -4.91 -19.46 8.04
N PRO A 213 -4.86 -20.08 9.23
CA PRO A 213 -5.77 -19.73 10.31
C PRO A 213 -5.71 -18.26 10.73
N ILE A 214 -4.54 -17.62 10.58
CA ILE A 214 -4.32 -16.22 10.97
C ILE A 214 -4.52 -15.26 9.80
N TYR A 215 -4.13 -15.65 8.58
CA TYR A 215 -4.16 -14.77 7.40
C TYR A 215 -5.36 -15.06 6.50
N LYS A 216 -5.34 -16.13 5.71
CA LYS A 216 -6.38 -16.43 4.72
C LYS A 216 -7.76 -16.62 5.35
N GLU A 217 -7.81 -17.30 6.49
CA GLU A 217 -9.04 -17.65 7.21
C GLU A 217 -9.30 -16.73 8.41
N GLY A 218 -8.29 -15.97 8.83
CA GLY A 218 -8.38 -15.05 9.96
C GLY A 218 -9.07 -13.73 9.65
N SER A 219 -9.02 -12.81 10.60
CA SER A 219 -9.63 -11.48 10.51
C SER A 219 -9.16 -10.68 9.30
N ILE A 220 -7.85 -10.75 9.00
CA ILE A 220 -7.28 -10.12 7.79
C ILE A 220 -7.83 -10.78 6.52
N GLY A 221 -8.01 -12.09 6.50
CA GLY A 221 -8.61 -12.80 5.37
C GLY A 221 -10.02 -12.33 5.07
N GLN A 222 -10.83 -12.02 6.08
CA GLN A 222 -12.17 -11.44 5.87
C GLN A 222 -12.06 -10.04 5.23
N ALA A 223 -11.12 -9.21 5.67
CA ALA A 223 -10.85 -7.92 5.03
C ALA A 223 -10.38 -8.09 3.57
N LYS A 224 -9.59 -9.13 3.27
CA LYS A 224 -9.16 -9.41 1.89
C LYS A 224 -10.28 -9.91 0.99
N LYS A 225 -11.26 -10.63 1.52
CA LYS A 225 -12.49 -10.98 0.78
C LYS A 225 -13.27 -9.71 0.39
N ASP A 226 -13.40 -8.75 1.30
CA ASP A 226 -14.00 -7.45 1.00
C ASP A 226 -13.20 -6.67 -0.06
N LEU A 227 -11.87 -6.73 0.02
CA LEU A 227 -10.99 -6.12 -0.97
C LEU A 227 -11.21 -6.73 -2.38
N TYR A 228 -11.37 -8.05 -2.48
CA TYR A 228 -11.66 -8.72 -3.76
C TYR A 228 -13.02 -8.28 -4.32
N ALA A 229 -14.06 -8.29 -3.48
CA ALA A 229 -15.39 -7.79 -3.89
C ALA A 229 -15.37 -6.31 -4.29
N SER A 230 -14.44 -5.53 -3.73
CA SER A 230 -14.28 -4.12 -4.07
C SER A 230 -13.68 -3.91 -5.46
N ALA A 231 -12.84 -4.82 -5.95
CA ALA A 231 -12.38 -4.78 -7.34
C ALA A 231 -13.55 -4.90 -8.31
N ASP A 232 -14.46 -5.85 -8.07
CA ASP A 232 -15.66 -6.04 -8.88
C ASP A 232 -16.58 -4.81 -8.83
N LYS A 233 -16.74 -4.21 -7.65
CA LYS A 233 -17.53 -2.98 -7.48
C LYS A 233 -16.93 -1.80 -8.26
N ILE A 234 -15.62 -1.61 -8.20
CA ILE A 234 -14.95 -0.55 -8.96
C ILE A 234 -15.22 -0.71 -10.44
N GLN A 235 -15.05 -1.92 -10.99
CA GLN A 235 -15.29 -2.19 -12.41
C GLN A 235 -16.76 -2.03 -12.82
N ALA A 236 -17.70 -2.35 -11.93
CA ALA A 236 -19.13 -2.23 -12.19
C ALA A 236 -19.67 -0.80 -12.07
N GLU A 237 -19.11 0.01 -11.16
CA GLU A 237 -19.65 1.33 -10.79
C GLU A 237 -18.87 2.50 -11.40
N ILE A 238 -17.63 2.29 -11.84
CA ILE A 238 -16.74 3.36 -12.32
C ILE A 238 -16.32 3.06 -13.77
N ASP A 239 -16.95 3.72 -14.71
CA ASP A 239 -16.66 3.52 -16.13
C ASP A 239 -15.23 3.84 -16.50
N GLY A 240 -14.64 3.02 -17.40
CA GLY A 240 -13.30 3.25 -17.94
C GLY A 240 -12.17 2.91 -16.99
N VAL A 241 -12.42 2.13 -15.93
CA VAL A 241 -11.41 1.68 -14.96
C VAL A 241 -11.38 0.17 -14.88
N GLU A 242 -10.17 -0.39 -14.98
CA GLU A 242 -9.94 -1.81 -14.72
C GLU A 242 -9.32 -1.97 -13.33
N ALA A 243 -9.94 -2.80 -12.47
CA ALA A 243 -9.50 -3.01 -11.09
C ALA A 243 -9.05 -4.47 -10.86
N TYR A 244 -7.90 -4.62 -10.22
CA TYR A 244 -7.27 -5.91 -9.95
C TYR A 244 -6.82 -6.01 -8.50
N VAL A 245 -6.72 -7.22 -7.98
CA VAL A 245 -6.06 -7.51 -6.72
C VAL A 245 -4.85 -8.41 -6.97
N SER A 246 -3.68 -7.97 -6.53
CA SER A 246 -2.46 -8.75 -6.59
C SER A 246 -2.20 -9.45 -5.26
N VAL A 247 -2.27 -10.78 -5.25
CA VAL A 247 -1.95 -11.59 -4.07
C VAL A 247 -0.44 -11.81 -4.03
N ASN A 248 0.23 -11.07 -3.16
CA ASN A 248 1.68 -11.03 -3.12
C ASN A 248 2.26 -12.12 -2.19
N LYS A 249 3.48 -12.55 -2.49
CA LYS A 249 4.24 -13.49 -1.67
C LYS A 249 4.64 -12.85 -0.34
N ALA A 250 4.72 -13.65 0.72
CA ALA A 250 5.33 -13.23 1.98
C ALA A 250 6.81 -12.89 1.78
N VAL A 251 7.16 -11.67 2.14
CA VAL A 251 8.55 -11.17 2.10
C VAL A 251 8.79 -10.35 3.36
N VAL A 252 9.87 -10.62 4.05
CA VAL A 252 10.33 -9.77 5.15
C VAL A 252 10.88 -8.48 4.54
N THR A 253 10.31 -7.36 4.94
CA THR A 253 10.69 -6.02 4.47
C THR A 253 10.95 -5.08 5.65
N GLN A 254 11.31 -3.84 5.37
CA GLN A 254 11.41 -2.80 6.42
C GLN A 254 10.07 -2.47 7.10
N SER A 255 8.95 -2.96 6.55
CA SER A 255 7.60 -2.84 7.13
C SER A 255 7.25 -3.96 8.10
N SER A 256 8.08 -5.00 8.18
CA SER A 256 7.82 -6.23 8.96
C SER A 256 8.29 -6.11 10.39
#